data_531fb659c265259c3836bcce530de9a6
#
_entry.id   531fb659c265259c3836bcce530de9a6
#
_cell.length_a   1.000
_cell.length_b   1.000
_cell.length_c   1.000
_cell.angle_alpha   90.00
_cell.angle_beta   90.00
_cell.angle_gamma   90.00
#
_symmetry.space_group_name_H-M   'P 1'
#
loop_
_entity.id
_entity.type
_entity.pdbx_description
1 polymer ?
#
loop_
_entity_poly.entity_id
_entity_poly.type
_entity_poly.pdbx_seq_one_letter_code
_entity_poly.pdbx_strand_id
1 'polypeptide(L)'
;AKLFLSNISTDIVPVQGTAIGSAIDLAARSFTPETETSKAIIVITDGENHQDDAVAAAKQAHEKGIVIHTIGMGLEQGAPIPEKGKPGQFMQDAQGNVVISKLDEQTLQDIAKAGEGLYIRASNTEVGLNRLLDEVNRMEKSLLEERVYSDYAEKYQYFLLVGLFFIFVEFMILGRKNKHFM
;
A
#
# COMPACT_ATOMS: atom_id res chain seq x y z
N ALA A 1 8.66 3.27 18.54
CA ALA A 1 9.06 2.51 17.33
C ALA A 1 10.55 2.09 17.41
N LYS A 2 11.54 3.00 17.57
CA LYS A 2 12.99 2.65 17.54
C LYS A 2 13.41 1.60 18.59
N LEU A 3 12.85 1.64 19.81
CA LEU A 3 13.11 0.65 20.87
C LEU A 3 12.64 -0.78 20.50
N PHE A 4 11.55 -0.91 19.75
CA PHE A 4 11.11 -2.23 19.27
C PHE A 4 12.01 -2.76 18.17
N LEU A 5 12.43 -1.90 17.24
CA LEU A 5 13.36 -2.26 16.16
C LEU A 5 14.71 -2.78 16.68
N SER A 6 15.23 -2.22 17.76
CA SER A 6 16.50 -2.67 18.34
C SER A 6 16.45 -4.06 19.00
N ASN A 7 15.24 -4.56 19.29
CA ASN A 7 15.02 -5.87 19.89
C ASN A 7 14.68 -6.96 18.87
N ILE A 8 14.50 -6.60 17.59
CA ILE A 8 14.26 -7.58 16.54
C ILE A 8 15.58 -8.28 16.19
N SER A 9 15.60 -9.58 16.34
CA SER A 9 16.72 -10.45 15.97
C SER A 9 16.18 -11.62 15.16
N THR A 10 17.01 -12.18 14.30
CA THR A 10 16.67 -13.36 13.48
C THR A 10 16.37 -14.60 14.34
N ASP A 11 16.81 -14.62 15.61
CA ASP A 11 16.61 -15.73 16.52
C ASP A 11 15.22 -15.75 17.18
N ILE A 12 14.40 -14.71 16.97
CA ILE A 12 13.03 -14.65 17.51
C ILE A 12 12.13 -15.68 16.83
N VAL A 13 12.41 -16.01 15.55
CA VAL A 13 11.64 -16.99 14.79
C VAL A 13 12.31 -18.36 14.92
N PRO A 14 11.71 -19.31 15.64
CA PRO A 14 12.34 -20.61 15.89
C PRO A 14 12.40 -21.50 14.65
N VAL A 15 11.50 -21.33 13.70
CA VAL A 15 11.48 -22.06 12.43
C VAL A 15 11.92 -21.12 11.33
N GLN A 16 13.11 -21.39 10.77
CA GLN A 16 13.63 -20.62 9.64
C GLN A 16 12.89 -21.01 8.36
N GLY A 17 12.56 -20.03 7.54
CA GLY A 17 11.89 -20.19 6.25
C GLY A 17 11.27 -18.87 5.80
N THR A 18 11.00 -18.77 4.50
CA THR A 18 10.39 -17.57 3.93
C THR A 18 8.99 -17.91 3.43
N ALA A 19 7.99 -17.32 4.08
CA ALA A 19 6.56 -17.42 3.74
C ALA A 19 6.02 -16.00 3.56
N ILE A 20 6.28 -15.40 2.39
CA ILE A 20 5.97 -13.99 2.09
C ILE A 20 4.44 -13.78 2.12
N GLY A 21 3.66 -14.72 1.57
CA GLY A 21 2.21 -14.64 1.54
C GLY A 21 1.61 -14.64 2.94
N SER A 22 2.06 -15.52 3.81
CA SER A 22 1.62 -15.58 5.22
C SER A 22 1.97 -14.30 5.98
N ALA A 23 3.12 -13.69 5.68
CA ALA A 23 3.51 -12.41 6.27
C ALA A 23 2.61 -11.26 5.80
N ILE A 24 2.27 -11.21 4.50
CA ILE A 24 1.32 -10.24 3.93
C ILE A 24 -0.06 -10.41 4.59
N ASP A 25 -0.56 -11.64 4.69
CA ASP A 25 -1.85 -11.93 5.33
C ASP A 25 -1.90 -11.50 6.79
N LEU A 26 -0.84 -11.77 7.55
CA LEU A 26 -0.74 -11.36 8.94
C LEU A 26 -0.72 -9.84 9.08
N ALA A 27 0.06 -9.16 8.24
CA ALA A 27 0.12 -7.70 8.20
C ALA A 27 -1.24 -7.10 7.81
N ALA A 28 -1.91 -7.67 6.81
CA ALA A 28 -3.23 -7.21 6.37
C ALA A 28 -4.30 -7.32 7.48
N ARG A 29 -4.25 -8.40 8.29
CA ARG A 29 -5.15 -8.57 9.45
C ARG A 29 -4.85 -7.62 10.60
N SER A 30 -3.66 -7.04 10.64
CA SER A 30 -3.25 -6.09 11.70
C SER A 30 -3.84 -4.69 11.51
N PHE A 31 -4.37 -4.38 10.32
CA PHE A 31 -5.05 -3.12 10.08
C PHE A 31 -6.47 -3.14 10.66
N THR A 32 -6.87 -2.03 11.28
CA THR A 32 -8.24 -1.84 11.75
C THR A 32 -9.17 -1.62 10.55
N PRO A 33 -10.28 -2.37 10.41
CA PRO A 33 -11.16 -2.27 9.24
C PRO A 33 -11.78 -0.89 9.03
N GLU A 34 -12.04 -0.17 10.11
CA GLU A 34 -12.83 1.07 10.14
C GLU A 34 -12.01 2.34 9.88
N THR A 35 -10.70 2.23 9.63
CA THR A 35 -9.90 3.42 9.33
C THR A 35 -10.01 3.78 7.85
N GLU A 36 -10.54 4.97 7.60
CA GLU A 36 -10.61 5.59 6.25
C GLU A 36 -9.25 6.12 5.76
N THR A 37 -8.14 5.63 6.30
CA THR A 37 -6.79 6.00 5.90
C THR A 37 -6.25 5.03 4.85
N SER A 38 -5.40 5.52 3.94
CA SER A 38 -4.66 4.66 3.02
C SER A 38 -3.83 3.65 3.81
N LYS A 39 -3.85 2.40 3.37
CA LYS A 39 -3.11 1.31 3.99
C LYS A 39 -2.07 0.80 3.02
N ALA A 40 -0.83 0.71 3.48
CA ALA A 40 0.25 0.17 2.68
C ALA A 40 1.07 -0.84 3.50
N ILE A 41 1.50 -1.92 2.85
CA ILE A 41 2.46 -2.88 3.39
C ILE A 41 3.73 -2.76 2.56
N ILE A 42 4.87 -2.67 3.22
CA ILE A 42 6.19 -2.68 2.58
C ILE A 42 6.86 -4.00 2.94
N VAL A 43 7.05 -4.85 1.95
CA VAL A 43 7.73 -6.14 2.09
C VAL A 43 9.20 -5.97 1.72
N ILE A 44 10.11 -6.28 2.65
CA ILE A 44 11.56 -6.20 2.46
C ILE A 44 12.12 -7.61 2.51
N THR A 45 12.60 -8.12 1.39
CA THR A 45 13.07 -9.50 1.25
C THR A 45 13.98 -9.67 0.04
N ASP A 46 14.66 -10.80 -0.08
CA ASP A 46 15.36 -11.23 -1.30
C ASP A 46 14.42 -11.90 -2.33
N GLY A 47 13.17 -12.11 -1.96
CA GLY A 47 12.16 -12.70 -2.85
C GLY A 47 12.16 -14.23 -2.89
N GLU A 48 13.09 -14.89 -2.23
CA GLU A 48 13.05 -16.35 -2.10
C GLU A 48 11.79 -16.75 -1.30
N ASN A 49 10.84 -17.39 -1.97
CA ASN A 49 9.59 -17.84 -1.37
C ASN A 49 9.36 -19.34 -1.66
N HIS A 50 9.34 -20.15 -0.63
CA HIS A 50 9.30 -21.61 -0.78
C HIS A 50 8.05 -22.26 -0.19
N GLN A 51 7.16 -21.50 0.45
CA GLN A 51 6.12 -22.08 1.30
C GLN A 51 4.67 -21.69 0.92
N ASP A 52 4.45 -20.58 0.20
CA ASP A 52 3.11 -20.07 -0.06
C ASP A 52 2.99 -19.28 -1.36
N ASP A 53 1.76 -18.92 -1.72
CA ASP A 53 1.46 -18.06 -2.88
C ASP A 53 1.39 -16.59 -2.46
N ALA A 54 2.54 -15.92 -2.48
CA ALA A 54 2.66 -14.51 -2.12
C ALA A 54 1.91 -13.57 -3.08
N VAL A 55 1.78 -13.94 -4.36
CA VAL A 55 1.07 -13.15 -5.38
C VAL A 55 -0.43 -13.16 -5.09
N ALA A 56 -0.99 -14.33 -4.76
CA ALA A 56 -2.39 -14.45 -4.37
C ALA A 56 -2.69 -13.68 -3.08
N ALA A 57 -1.80 -13.74 -2.08
CA ALA A 57 -1.93 -12.99 -0.84
C ALA A 57 -1.90 -11.47 -1.08
N ALA A 58 -1.02 -10.98 -1.95
CA ALA A 58 -0.94 -9.57 -2.32
C ALA A 58 -2.24 -9.09 -3.01
N LYS A 59 -2.79 -9.90 -3.92
CA LYS A 59 -4.06 -9.61 -4.57
C LYS A 59 -5.22 -9.52 -3.57
N GLN A 60 -5.31 -10.47 -2.64
CA GLN A 60 -6.34 -10.46 -1.59
C GLN A 60 -6.21 -9.26 -0.64
N ALA A 61 -4.99 -8.83 -0.34
CA ALA A 61 -4.75 -7.64 0.45
C ALA A 61 -5.18 -6.37 -0.30
N HIS A 62 -4.89 -6.31 -1.61
CA HIS A 62 -5.34 -5.21 -2.47
C HIS A 62 -6.86 -5.12 -2.55
N GLU A 63 -7.58 -6.23 -2.67
CA GLU A 63 -9.05 -6.28 -2.64
C GLU A 63 -9.65 -5.72 -1.32
N LYS A 64 -8.84 -5.64 -0.25
CA LYS A 64 -9.18 -5.00 1.03
C LYS A 64 -8.72 -3.53 1.11
N GLY A 65 -8.27 -2.94 0.00
CA GLY A 65 -7.79 -1.56 -0.08
C GLY A 65 -6.39 -1.35 0.51
N ILE A 66 -5.54 -2.40 0.52
CA ILE A 66 -4.17 -2.33 1.01
C ILE A 66 -3.21 -2.41 -0.17
N VAL A 67 -2.34 -1.42 -0.32
CA VAL A 67 -1.31 -1.40 -1.37
C VAL A 67 -0.06 -2.15 -0.87
N ILE A 68 0.54 -2.98 -1.74
CA ILE A 68 1.73 -3.76 -1.39
C ILE A 68 2.94 -3.27 -2.17
N HIS A 69 3.90 -2.68 -1.48
CA HIS A 69 5.20 -2.33 -2.05
C HIS A 69 6.23 -3.39 -1.69
N THR A 70 7.17 -3.66 -2.61
CA THR A 70 8.24 -4.62 -2.36
C THR A 70 9.61 -3.95 -2.51
N ILE A 71 10.53 -4.25 -1.59
CA ILE A 71 11.93 -3.84 -1.65
C ILE A 71 12.78 -5.11 -1.74
N GLY A 72 13.42 -5.29 -2.89
CA GLY A 72 14.31 -6.41 -3.13
C GLY A 72 15.70 -6.14 -2.58
N MET A 73 16.17 -6.98 -1.65
CA MET A 73 17.49 -6.91 -1.05
C MET A 73 18.31 -8.13 -1.44
N GLY A 74 19.45 -7.94 -2.09
CA GLY A 74 20.33 -9.02 -2.47
C GLY A 74 21.00 -8.80 -3.83
N LEU A 75 21.68 -9.84 -4.29
CA LEU A 75 22.38 -9.86 -5.58
C LEU A 75 21.71 -10.88 -6.52
N GLU A 76 21.41 -10.48 -7.75
CA GLU A 76 20.90 -11.39 -8.79
C GLU A 76 21.84 -12.57 -9.05
N GLN A 77 23.15 -12.31 -8.96
CA GLN A 77 24.18 -13.35 -9.15
C GLN A 77 24.24 -14.33 -7.98
N GLY A 78 23.59 -13.97 -6.86
CA GLY A 78 23.65 -14.69 -5.62
C GLY A 78 24.89 -14.37 -4.78
N ALA A 79 24.75 -14.59 -3.48
CA ALA A 79 25.84 -14.49 -2.51
C ALA A 79 25.76 -15.62 -1.48
N PRO A 80 26.92 -16.15 -1.04
CA PRO A 80 26.92 -17.15 0.01
C PRO A 80 26.50 -16.52 1.35
N ILE A 81 25.67 -17.24 2.12
CA ILE A 81 25.20 -16.79 3.42
C ILE A 81 26.29 -16.98 4.46
N PRO A 82 26.77 -15.91 5.15
CA PRO A 82 27.78 -16.05 6.20
C PRO A 82 27.23 -16.83 7.40
N GLU A 83 28.03 -17.74 7.96
CA GLU A 83 27.66 -18.43 9.20
C GLU A 83 27.82 -17.49 10.40
N LYS A 84 26.74 -17.34 11.20
CA LYS A 84 26.72 -16.45 12.37
C LYS A 84 27.76 -16.84 13.40
N GLY A 85 28.63 -15.90 13.78
CA GLY A 85 29.67 -16.12 14.80
C GLY A 85 30.94 -16.83 14.29
N LYS A 86 31.05 -17.15 13.01
CA LYS A 86 32.23 -17.79 12.42
C LYS A 86 32.75 -16.99 11.20
N PRO A 87 33.61 -15.99 11.40
CA PRO A 87 34.13 -15.18 10.32
C PRO A 87 34.81 -16.05 9.23
N GLY A 88 34.43 -15.83 7.99
CA GLY A 88 34.97 -16.55 6.83
C GLY A 88 34.34 -17.92 6.56
N GLN A 89 33.35 -18.35 7.34
CA GLN A 89 32.58 -19.56 7.06
C GLN A 89 31.19 -19.20 6.49
N PHE A 90 30.68 -20.06 5.62
CA PHE A 90 29.37 -19.91 4.98
C PHE A 90 28.45 -21.05 5.40
N MET A 91 27.15 -20.77 5.44
CA MET A 91 26.13 -21.77 5.71
C MET A 91 26.22 -22.90 4.67
N GLN A 92 26.08 -24.13 5.14
CA GLN A 92 26.07 -25.33 4.29
C GLN A 92 24.75 -26.07 4.44
N ASP A 93 24.29 -26.65 3.36
CA ASP A 93 23.13 -27.54 3.35
C ASP A 93 23.46 -28.90 4.01
N ALA A 94 22.47 -29.81 4.10
CA ALA A 94 22.64 -31.14 4.66
C ALA A 94 23.64 -32.01 3.88
N GLN A 95 23.99 -31.62 2.66
CA GLN A 95 24.93 -32.28 1.78
C GLN A 95 26.34 -31.67 1.82
N GLY A 96 26.51 -30.56 2.58
CA GLY A 96 27.79 -29.86 2.73
C GLY A 96 28.09 -28.81 1.64
N ASN A 97 27.11 -28.49 0.76
CA ASN A 97 27.27 -27.45 -0.22
C ASN A 97 26.99 -26.08 0.41
N VAL A 98 27.71 -25.06 -0.05
CA VAL A 98 27.49 -23.69 0.40
C VAL A 98 26.12 -23.19 -0.08
N VAL A 99 25.30 -22.70 0.85
CA VAL A 99 24.00 -22.11 0.54
C VAL A 99 24.21 -20.73 -0.06
N ILE A 100 23.65 -20.51 -1.25
CA ILE A 100 23.69 -19.24 -1.99
C ILE A 100 22.28 -18.67 -2.01
N SER A 101 22.09 -17.47 -1.43
CA SER A 101 20.85 -16.70 -1.58
C SER A 101 20.93 -15.82 -2.82
N LYS A 102 19.84 -15.76 -3.58
CA LYS A 102 19.69 -14.94 -4.80
C LYS A 102 18.49 -14.02 -4.67
N LEU A 103 18.64 -12.82 -5.22
CA LEU A 103 17.50 -11.93 -5.36
C LEU A 103 16.57 -12.42 -6.49
N ASP A 104 15.35 -12.78 -6.15
CA ASP A 104 14.28 -13.07 -7.11
C ASP A 104 13.44 -11.82 -7.40
N GLU A 105 13.95 -11.00 -8.31
CA GLU A 105 13.27 -9.76 -8.70
C GLU A 105 11.91 -10.01 -9.36
N GLN A 106 11.78 -11.10 -10.12
CA GLN A 106 10.54 -11.38 -10.82
C GLN A 106 9.40 -11.63 -9.85
N THR A 107 9.61 -12.48 -8.86
CA THR A 107 8.62 -12.74 -7.80
C THR A 107 8.22 -11.45 -7.08
N LEU A 108 9.20 -10.59 -6.74
CA LEU A 108 8.92 -9.32 -6.05
C LEU A 108 8.16 -8.32 -6.91
N GLN A 109 8.44 -8.26 -8.21
CA GLN A 109 7.69 -7.44 -9.16
C GLN A 109 6.26 -7.95 -9.31
N ASP A 110 6.05 -9.26 -9.38
CA ASP A 110 4.72 -9.85 -9.50
C ASP A 110 3.88 -9.61 -8.24
N ILE A 111 4.47 -9.70 -7.04
CA ILE A 111 3.82 -9.35 -5.77
C ILE A 111 3.43 -7.87 -5.75
N ALA A 112 4.35 -6.96 -6.08
CA ALA A 112 4.08 -5.52 -6.10
C ALA A 112 2.98 -5.18 -7.11
N LYS A 113 3.01 -5.77 -8.30
CA LYS A 113 1.99 -5.59 -9.34
C LYS A 113 0.63 -6.10 -8.89
N ALA A 114 0.55 -7.27 -8.25
CA ALA A 114 -0.69 -7.83 -7.74
C ALA A 114 -1.29 -6.99 -6.60
N GLY A 115 -0.44 -6.31 -5.82
CA GLY A 115 -0.82 -5.39 -4.75
C GLY A 115 -0.95 -3.92 -5.18
N GLU A 116 -0.90 -3.63 -6.51
CA GLU A 116 -0.92 -2.27 -7.09
C GLU A 116 0.10 -1.30 -6.48
N GLY A 117 1.24 -1.82 -6.04
CA GLY A 117 2.33 -1.04 -5.48
C GLY A 117 3.56 -0.97 -6.37
N LEU A 118 4.67 -0.55 -5.79
CA LEU A 118 5.95 -0.39 -6.46
C LEU A 118 6.95 -1.45 -6.01
N TYR A 119 7.70 -1.99 -6.96
CA TYR A 119 8.93 -2.72 -6.70
C TYR A 119 10.12 -1.76 -6.71
N ILE A 120 11.00 -1.88 -5.72
CA ILE A 120 12.24 -1.13 -5.62
C ILE A 120 13.38 -2.08 -5.29
N ARG A 121 14.46 -2.01 -6.08
CA ARG A 121 15.69 -2.70 -5.74
C ARG A 121 16.47 -1.88 -4.73
N ALA A 122 16.83 -2.46 -3.60
CA ALA A 122 17.74 -1.85 -2.64
C ALA A 122 19.16 -1.88 -3.22
N SER A 123 19.51 -0.86 -3.98
CA SER A 123 20.88 -0.53 -4.35
C SER A 123 21.36 0.58 -3.42
N ASN A 124 22.68 0.80 -3.34
CA ASN A 124 23.29 1.86 -2.49
C ASN A 124 22.84 3.30 -2.83
N THR A 125 21.74 3.45 -3.56
CA THR A 125 21.23 4.72 -4.05
C THR A 125 19.98 5.10 -3.27
N GLU A 126 19.99 6.22 -2.56
CA GLU A 126 18.86 6.81 -1.82
C GLU A 126 17.62 7.09 -2.69
N VAL A 127 17.79 7.09 -4.02
CA VAL A 127 16.74 7.44 -5.00
C VAL A 127 15.53 6.52 -4.93
N GLY A 128 15.73 5.21 -4.70
CA GLY A 128 14.63 4.25 -4.65
C GLY A 128 13.72 4.44 -3.44
N LEU A 129 14.30 4.69 -2.27
CA LEU A 129 13.55 4.91 -1.04
C LEU A 129 12.74 6.21 -1.09
N ASN A 130 13.32 7.28 -1.66
CA ASN A 130 12.62 8.55 -1.83
C ASN A 130 11.38 8.39 -2.71
N ARG A 131 11.48 7.63 -3.82
CA ARG A 131 10.30 7.34 -4.67
C ARG A 131 9.19 6.60 -3.93
N LEU A 132 9.54 5.66 -3.06
CA LEU A 132 8.56 4.96 -2.22
C LEU A 132 7.89 5.89 -1.23
N LEU A 133 8.67 6.74 -0.56
CA LEU A 133 8.14 7.74 0.38
C LEU A 133 7.23 8.75 -0.31
N ASP A 134 7.60 9.20 -1.52
CA ASP A 134 6.77 10.09 -2.32
C ASP A 134 5.44 9.44 -2.70
N GLU A 135 5.46 8.15 -3.06
CA GLU A 135 4.24 7.41 -3.40
C GLU A 135 3.34 7.22 -2.17
N VAL A 136 3.89 6.83 -1.03
CA VAL A 136 3.14 6.70 0.22
C VAL A 136 2.53 8.04 0.64
N ASN A 137 3.29 9.15 0.54
CA ASN A 137 2.80 10.49 0.82
C ASN A 137 1.70 10.93 -0.18
N ARG A 138 1.79 10.50 -1.44
CA ARG A 138 0.77 10.80 -2.45
C ARG A 138 -0.54 10.08 -2.14
N MET A 139 -0.48 8.83 -1.68
CA MET A 139 -1.66 8.09 -1.25
C MET A 139 -2.42 8.80 -0.13
N GLU A 140 -1.71 9.38 0.84
CA GLU A 140 -2.33 10.15 1.93
C GLU A 140 -3.00 11.43 1.42
N LYS A 141 -2.35 12.16 0.50
CA LYS A 141 -2.91 13.38 -0.07
C LYS A 141 -4.16 13.14 -0.91
N SER A 142 -4.20 12.07 -1.70
CA SER A 142 -5.36 11.75 -2.55
C SER A 142 -6.62 11.51 -1.72
N LEU A 143 -6.52 10.87 -0.55
CA LEU A 143 -7.65 10.69 0.36
C LEU A 143 -8.13 12.01 0.98
N LEU A 144 -7.21 12.93 1.28
CA LEU A 144 -7.59 14.25 1.80
C LEU A 144 -8.33 15.07 0.75
N GLU A 145 -7.90 15.02 -0.50
CA GLU A 145 -8.57 15.69 -1.61
C GLU A 145 -9.95 15.09 -1.88
N GLU A 146 -10.08 13.77 -1.90
CA GLU A 146 -11.36 13.08 -2.09
C GLU A 146 -12.36 13.41 -0.98
N ARG A 147 -11.91 13.53 0.28
CA ARG A 147 -12.74 13.99 1.40
C ARG A 147 -13.23 15.42 1.24
N VAL A 148 -12.36 16.33 0.84
CA VAL A 148 -12.74 17.74 0.64
C VAL A 148 -13.83 17.87 -0.41
N TYR A 149 -13.80 17.07 -1.48
CA TYR A 149 -14.85 17.06 -2.51
C TYR A 149 -16.12 16.33 -2.07
N SER A 150 -16.02 15.29 -1.24
CA SER A 150 -17.17 14.52 -0.76
C SER A 150 -18.00 15.26 0.30
N ASP A 151 -17.39 16.09 1.12
CA ASP A 151 -18.08 16.86 2.17
C ASP A 151 -18.86 18.09 1.65
N TYR A 152 -18.62 18.50 0.42
CA TYR A 152 -19.46 19.48 -0.24
C TYR A 152 -20.75 18.80 -0.75
N ALA A 153 -21.64 18.44 0.18
CA ALA A 153 -23.03 18.17 -0.19
C ALA A 153 -23.61 19.44 -0.82
N GLU A 154 -23.70 19.43 -2.15
CA GLU A 154 -24.20 20.55 -2.95
C GLU A 154 -25.64 20.86 -2.60
N LYS A 155 -25.84 21.67 -1.56
CA LYS A 155 -27.18 22.12 -1.10
C LYS A 155 -27.72 23.30 -1.90
N TYR A 156 -27.02 23.72 -2.96
CA TYR A 156 -27.46 24.84 -3.81
C TYR A 156 -28.83 24.56 -4.45
N GLN A 157 -29.21 23.29 -4.65
CA GLN A 157 -30.48 22.88 -5.23
C GLN A 157 -31.68 23.42 -4.43
N TYR A 158 -31.58 23.45 -3.09
CA TYR A 158 -32.64 23.98 -2.23
C TYR A 158 -32.76 25.50 -2.38
N PHE A 159 -31.67 26.21 -2.45
CA PHE A 159 -31.67 27.68 -2.65
C PHE A 159 -32.17 28.04 -4.04
N LEU A 160 -31.81 27.26 -5.05
CA LEU A 160 -32.27 27.44 -6.42
C LEU A 160 -33.77 27.20 -6.53
N LEU A 161 -34.31 26.18 -5.85
CA LEU A 161 -35.75 25.90 -5.82
C LEU A 161 -36.54 27.03 -5.16
N VAL A 162 -36.03 27.60 -4.06
CA VAL A 162 -36.64 28.76 -3.39
C VAL A 162 -36.60 29.99 -4.30
N GLY A 163 -35.48 30.26 -4.98
CA GLY A 163 -35.37 31.36 -5.95
C GLY A 163 -36.37 31.20 -7.09
N LEU A 164 -36.47 30.00 -7.67
CA LEU A 164 -37.44 29.70 -8.73
C LEU A 164 -38.89 29.91 -8.28
N PHE A 165 -39.22 29.52 -7.05
CA PHE A 165 -40.53 29.73 -6.45
C PHE A 165 -40.88 31.23 -6.35
N PHE A 166 -39.96 32.09 -5.92
CA PHE A 166 -40.19 33.53 -5.88
C PHE A 166 -40.38 34.13 -7.25
N ILE A 167 -39.61 33.72 -8.27
CA ILE A 167 -39.81 34.16 -9.66
C ILE A 167 -41.17 33.76 -10.19
N PHE A 168 -41.63 32.52 -9.86
CA PHE A 168 -42.95 32.06 -10.27
C PHE A 168 -44.10 32.89 -9.61
N VAL A 169 -43.97 33.20 -8.34
CA VAL A 169 -44.92 34.06 -7.62
C VAL A 169 -44.95 35.45 -8.20
N GLU A 170 -43.80 36.06 -8.51
CA GLU A 170 -43.70 37.35 -9.16
C GLU A 170 -44.41 37.35 -10.52
N PHE A 171 -44.19 36.33 -11.34
CA PHE A 171 -44.87 36.19 -12.64
C PHE A 171 -46.40 36.10 -12.50
N MET A 172 -46.90 35.36 -11.49
CA MET A 172 -48.34 35.30 -11.21
C MET A 172 -48.93 36.65 -10.78
N ILE A 173 -48.20 37.45 -10.00
CA ILE A 173 -48.65 38.77 -9.51
C ILE A 173 -48.67 39.76 -10.69
N LEU A 174 -47.59 39.78 -11.51
CA LEU A 174 -47.51 40.64 -12.68
C LEU A 174 -48.58 40.29 -13.74
N GLY A 175 -48.82 38.99 -13.97
CA GLY A 175 -49.90 38.54 -14.86
C GLY A 175 -51.32 38.95 -14.44
N ARG A 176 -51.54 39.17 -13.13
CA ARG A 176 -52.82 39.65 -12.60
C ARG A 176 -52.99 41.16 -12.74
N LYS A 177 -51.88 41.92 -12.70
CA LYS A 177 -51.92 43.39 -12.78
C LYS A 177 -52.26 43.88 -14.21
N ASN A 178 -51.90 43.15 -15.23
CA ASN A 178 -52.19 43.51 -16.65
C ASN A 178 -53.63 43.28 -17.09
N LYS A 179 -54.53 42.68 -16.27
CA LYS A 179 -55.94 42.54 -16.58
C LYS A 179 -56.83 43.73 -16.19
N HIS A 180 -56.27 44.77 -15.57
CA HIS A 180 -57.01 45.97 -15.17
C HIS A 180 -56.71 47.21 -16.01
N PHE A 181 -56.03 47.06 -17.14
CA PHE A 181 -55.76 48.16 -18.09
C PHE A 181 -56.22 47.74 -19.51
N MET A 182 -57.51 47.44 -19.63
CA MET A 182 -58.31 47.49 -20.86
C MET A 182 -59.70 47.95 -20.49
#